data_51afc175db7a8ed36f4983571a3a92c1
#
_entry.id   51afc175db7a8ed36f4983571a3a92c1
#
_cell.length_a   1.000
_cell.length_b   1.000
_cell.length_c   1.000
_cell.angle_alpha   90.00
_cell.angle_beta   90.00
_cell.angle_gamma   90.00
#
_symmetry.space_group_name_H-M   'P 1'
#
loop_
_entity.id
_entity.type
_entity.pdbx_description
1 polymer ?
#
loop_
_entity_poly.entity_id
_entity_poly.type
_entity_poly.pdbx_seq_one_letter_code
_entity_poly.pdbx_strand_id
1 'polypeptide(L)'
;ICIMARKKETATPAVENAKKIVDHYFDVIVSPILTEKTMNLTQKQNKVTVKVNSKSSKEEIKDAFEAIFGIKVASVNVINVRPRAKRLGRYEGKVSGYKKAIVKLAEGQSLDLYSEASE
;
A
#
# COMPACT_ATOMS: atom_id res chain seq x y z
N ILE A 1 -26.81 1.00 -30.26
CA ILE A 1 -27.29 -0.18 -29.53
C ILE A 1 -26.15 -1.17 -29.30
N CYS A 2 -25.37 -1.48 -30.33
CA CYS A 2 -24.21 -2.37 -30.21
C CYS A 2 -23.11 -1.81 -29.27
N ILE A 3 -22.95 -0.51 -29.21
CA ILE A 3 -22.00 0.18 -28.34
C ILE A 3 -22.38 0.02 -26.86
N MET A 4 -23.68 0.08 -26.55
CA MET A 4 -24.18 -0.14 -25.18
C MET A 4 -23.98 -1.60 -24.72
N ALA A 5 -24.20 -2.55 -25.61
CA ALA A 5 -23.98 -3.96 -25.32
C ALA A 5 -22.50 -4.25 -25.02
N ARG A 6 -21.58 -3.64 -25.77
CA ARG A 6 -20.14 -3.75 -25.53
C ARG A 6 -19.72 -3.16 -24.19
N LYS A 7 -20.30 -2.04 -23.78
CA LYS A 7 -20.03 -1.45 -22.47
C LYS A 7 -20.49 -2.35 -21.33
N LYS A 8 -21.64 -3.00 -21.47
CA LYS A 8 -22.11 -3.96 -20.46
C LYS A 8 -21.23 -5.20 -20.38
N GLU A 9 -20.80 -5.71 -21.51
CA GLU A 9 -19.91 -6.87 -21.56
C GLU A 9 -18.53 -6.59 -20.94
N THR A 10 -17.97 -5.41 -21.14
CA THR A 10 -16.70 -5.02 -20.55
C THR A 10 -16.80 -4.69 -19.05
N ALA A 11 -17.95 -4.24 -18.59
CA ALA A 11 -18.13 -3.89 -17.17
C ALA A 11 -18.18 -5.15 -16.28
N THR A 12 -18.82 -6.23 -16.72
CA THR A 12 -18.96 -7.45 -15.93
C THR A 12 -17.62 -8.18 -15.69
N PRO A 13 -16.79 -8.45 -16.72
CA PRO A 13 -15.47 -9.04 -16.49
C PRO A 13 -14.53 -8.16 -15.66
N ALA A 14 -14.63 -6.85 -15.81
CA ALA A 14 -13.82 -5.91 -15.02
C ALA A 14 -14.14 -5.98 -13.54
N VAL A 15 -15.41 -6.16 -13.17
CA VAL A 15 -15.83 -6.28 -11.76
C VAL A 15 -15.31 -7.60 -11.16
N GLU A 16 -15.40 -8.70 -11.88
CA GLU A 16 -14.87 -9.99 -11.42
C GLU A 16 -13.36 -9.96 -11.26
N ASN A 17 -12.66 -9.37 -12.21
CA ASN A 17 -11.23 -9.18 -12.15
C ASN A 17 -10.83 -8.26 -10.99
N ALA A 18 -11.62 -7.22 -10.71
CA ALA A 18 -11.39 -6.33 -9.59
C ALA A 18 -11.48 -7.06 -8.25
N LYS A 19 -12.41 -8.00 -8.09
CA LYS A 19 -12.51 -8.82 -6.87
C LYS A 19 -11.28 -9.69 -6.67
N LYS A 20 -10.83 -10.38 -7.70
CA LYS A 20 -9.62 -11.20 -7.66
C LYS A 20 -8.38 -10.36 -7.39
N ILE A 21 -8.32 -9.19 -7.98
CA ILE A 21 -7.23 -8.23 -7.78
C ILE A 21 -7.23 -7.73 -6.35
N VAL A 22 -8.39 -7.46 -5.76
CA VAL A 22 -8.51 -7.00 -4.37
C VAL A 22 -7.95 -8.03 -3.38
N ASP A 23 -8.26 -9.31 -3.56
CA ASP A 23 -7.73 -10.37 -2.71
C ASP A 23 -6.20 -10.44 -2.77
N HIS A 24 -5.63 -10.34 -3.97
CA HIS A 24 -4.19 -10.29 -4.16
C HIS A 24 -3.56 -9.04 -3.53
N TYR A 25 -4.23 -7.91 -3.64
CA TYR A 25 -3.73 -6.65 -3.12
C TYR A 25 -3.67 -6.58 -1.60
N PHE A 26 -4.53 -7.30 -0.89
CA PHE A 26 -4.43 -7.45 0.57
C PHE A 26 -3.15 -8.16 0.99
N ASP A 27 -2.64 -9.06 0.16
CA ASP A 27 -1.34 -9.72 0.41
C ASP A 27 -0.16 -8.78 0.14
N VAL A 28 -0.32 -7.79 -0.73
CA VAL A 28 0.71 -6.81 -1.07
C VAL A 28 0.95 -5.84 0.09
N ILE A 29 -0.12 -5.28 0.66
CA ILE A 29 -0.04 -4.33 1.77
C ILE A 29 -0.19 -5.08 3.09
N VAL A 30 0.88 -5.12 3.88
CA VAL A 30 0.91 -5.89 5.14
C VAL A 30 0.35 -5.06 6.30
N SER A 31 0.89 -3.88 6.54
CA SER A 31 0.49 -3.02 7.66
C SER A 31 0.95 -1.58 7.46
N PRO A 32 0.28 -0.60 8.07
CA PRO A 32 0.78 0.76 8.08
C PRO A 32 1.96 0.90 9.05
N ILE A 33 2.84 1.84 8.77
CA ILE A 33 3.95 2.20 9.64
C ILE A 33 3.61 3.54 10.31
N LEU A 34 3.43 3.51 11.63
CA LEU A 34 3.00 4.65 12.42
C LEU A 34 4.14 5.10 13.34
N THR A 35 4.88 6.10 12.90
CA THR A 35 5.91 6.77 13.69
C THR A 35 5.70 8.27 13.64
N GLU A 36 6.34 9.01 14.52
CA GLU A 36 6.26 10.48 14.53
C GLU A 36 6.64 11.07 13.17
N LYS A 37 7.67 10.53 12.55
CA LYS A 37 8.11 10.97 11.23
C LYS A 37 7.07 10.70 10.15
N THR A 38 6.43 9.53 10.16
CA THR A 38 5.39 9.20 9.19
C THR A 38 4.14 10.02 9.38
N MET A 39 3.78 10.34 10.61
CA MET A 39 2.67 11.27 10.92
C MET A 39 2.94 12.66 10.36
N ASN A 40 4.15 13.18 10.56
CA ASN A 40 4.55 14.48 10.02
C ASN A 40 4.50 14.49 8.48
N LEU A 41 4.95 13.42 7.83
CA LEU A 41 4.88 13.30 6.38
C LEU A 41 3.43 13.29 5.89
N THR A 42 2.53 12.61 6.61
CA THR A 42 1.11 12.56 6.26
C THR A 42 0.48 13.94 6.37
N GLN A 43 0.75 14.66 7.44
CA GLN A 43 0.16 15.98 7.68
C GLN A 43 0.71 17.06 6.76
N LYS A 44 2.02 17.05 6.53
CA LYS A 44 2.68 18.12 5.77
C LYS A 44 2.76 17.86 4.27
N GLN A 45 2.93 16.62 3.86
CA GLN A 45 3.21 16.28 2.47
C GLN A 45 2.22 15.30 1.85
N ASN A 46 1.16 14.93 2.56
CA ASN A 46 0.18 13.93 2.12
C ASN A 46 0.84 12.62 1.66
N LYS A 47 1.83 12.16 2.41
CA LYS A 47 2.53 10.91 2.16
C LYS A 47 2.18 9.90 3.24
N VAL A 48 1.78 8.71 2.81
CA VAL A 48 1.46 7.61 3.72
C VAL A 48 2.54 6.54 3.61
N THR A 49 3.03 6.06 4.73
CA THR A 49 4.05 5.01 4.76
C THR A 49 3.41 3.69 5.17
N VAL A 50 3.60 2.67 4.36
CA VAL A 50 3.06 1.34 4.61
C VAL A 50 4.16 0.29 4.45
N LYS A 51 4.03 -0.78 5.23
CA LYS A 51 4.86 -1.97 5.08
C LYS A 51 4.22 -2.86 4.03
N VAL A 52 5.02 -3.27 3.05
CA VAL A 52 4.55 -4.07 1.93
C VAL A 52 5.31 -5.38 1.84
N ASN A 53 4.77 -6.31 1.06
CA ASN A 53 5.43 -7.58 0.80
C ASN A 53 6.73 -7.34 0.01
N SER A 54 7.80 -8.00 0.40
CA SER A 54 9.12 -7.86 -0.22
C SER A 54 9.15 -8.27 -1.70
N LYS A 55 8.24 -9.11 -2.11
CA LYS A 55 8.14 -9.60 -3.49
C LYS A 55 7.36 -8.67 -4.42
N SER A 56 6.62 -7.72 -3.88
CA SER A 56 5.75 -6.85 -4.66
C SER A 56 6.53 -5.77 -5.40
N SER A 57 6.11 -5.50 -6.62
CA SER A 57 6.67 -4.41 -7.42
C SER A 57 6.05 -3.07 -7.04
N LYS A 58 6.65 -2.00 -7.50
CA LYS A 58 6.19 -0.64 -7.26
C LYS A 58 4.80 -0.38 -7.86
N GLU A 59 4.56 -0.91 -9.04
CA GLU A 59 3.28 -0.78 -9.74
C GLU A 59 2.17 -1.53 -9.01
N GLU A 60 2.46 -2.75 -8.58
CA GLU A 60 1.52 -3.54 -7.77
C GLU A 60 1.15 -2.84 -6.47
N ILE A 61 2.12 -2.19 -5.81
CA ILE A 61 1.88 -1.43 -4.59
C ILE A 61 0.95 -0.26 -4.86
N LYS A 62 1.17 0.45 -5.96
CA LYS A 62 0.32 1.56 -6.36
C LYS A 62 -1.11 1.10 -6.63
N ASP A 63 -1.26 0.07 -7.44
CA ASP A 63 -2.58 -0.46 -7.80
C ASP A 63 -3.31 -1.03 -6.59
N ALA A 64 -2.60 -1.73 -5.72
CA ALA A 64 -3.15 -2.25 -4.47
C ALA A 64 -3.65 -1.12 -3.56
N PHE A 65 -2.87 -0.07 -3.43
CA PHE A 65 -3.24 1.07 -2.59
C PHE A 65 -4.47 1.79 -3.14
N GLU A 66 -4.51 2.02 -4.45
CA GLU A 66 -5.66 2.64 -5.10
C GLU A 66 -6.92 1.76 -5.01
N ALA A 67 -6.76 0.45 -5.16
CA ALA A 67 -7.89 -0.48 -5.10
C ALA A 67 -8.46 -0.62 -3.67
N ILE A 68 -7.60 -0.69 -2.67
CA ILE A 68 -8.03 -0.89 -1.28
C ILE A 68 -8.62 0.39 -0.68
N PHE A 69 -7.96 1.52 -0.86
CA PHE A 69 -8.37 2.78 -0.25
C PHE A 69 -9.23 3.65 -1.16
N GLY A 70 -9.28 3.38 -2.44
CA GLY A 70 -10.04 4.17 -3.41
C GLY A 70 -9.51 5.58 -3.63
N ILE A 71 -8.25 5.80 -3.35
CA ILE A 71 -7.59 7.11 -3.42
C ILE A 71 -6.52 7.08 -4.51
N LYS A 72 -6.50 8.10 -5.35
CA LYS A 72 -5.50 8.19 -6.41
C LYS A 72 -4.11 8.49 -5.85
N VAL A 73 -3.13 7.77 -6.35
CA VAL A 73 -1.74 7.89 -5.94
C VAL A 73 -0.95 8.67 -6.99
N ALA A 74 -0.24 9.70 -6.53
CA ALA A 74 0.63 10.49 -7.41
C ALA A 74 1.95 9.76 -7.68
N SER A 75 2.59 9.24 -6.63
CA SER A 75 3.85 8.52 -6.77
C SER A 75 4.06 7.55 -5.61
N VAL A 76 4.88 6.54 -5.84
CA VAL A 76 5.27 5.57 -4.83
C VAL A 76 6.78 5.47 -4.78
N ASN A 77 7.35 5.62 -3.60
CA ASN A 77 8.77 5.39 -3.33
C ASN A 77 8.92 4.15 -2.47
N VAL A 78 9.81 3.25 -2.88
CA VAL A 78 10.02 1.99 -2.20
C VAL A 78 11.40 1.98 -1.55
N ILE A 79 11.46 1.54 -0.31
CA ILE A 79 12.70 1.42 0.45
C ILE A 79 12.80 -0.01 0.96
N ASN A 80 13.89 -0.68 0.63
CA ASN A 80 14.19 -2.01 1.15
C ASN A 80 15.03 -1.87 2.43
N VAL A 81 14.47 -2.29 3.55
CA VAL A 81 15.17 -2.30 4.82
C VAL A 81 15.89 -3.64 4.96
N ARG A 82 17.20 -3.59 5.10
CA ARG A 82 18.03 -4.79 5.23
C ARG A 82 17.83 -5.45 6.59
N PRO A 83 17.96 -6.77 6.67
CA PRO A 83 17.96 -7.44 7.97
C PRO A 83 19.15 -6.97 8.80
N ARG A 84 18.91 -6.85 10.10
CA ARG A 84 19.92 -6.42 11.06
C ARG A 84 20.39 -7.59 11.89
N ALA A 85 21.69 -7.68 12.13
CA ALA A 85 22.22 -8.61 13.10
C ALA A 85 21.79 -8.20 14.51
N LYS A 86 21.26 -9.13 15.27
CA LYS A 86 20.85 -8.89 16.64
C LYS A 86 21.40 -10.00 17.52
N ARG A 87 22.00 -9.61 18.63
CA ARG A 87 22.57 -10.54 19.58
C ARG A 87 21.80 -10.49 20.90
N LEU A 88 21.40 -11.63 21.37
CA LEU A 88 20.73 -11.79 22.67
C LEU A 88 21.58 -12.71 23.55
N GLY A 89 22.50 -12.13 24.33
CA GLY A 89 23.44 -12.89 25.13
C GLY A 89 24.40 -13.73 24.28
N ARG A 90 24.32 -15.04 24.39
CA ARG A 90 25.12 -15.99 23.58
C ARG A 90 24.59 -16.17 22.15
N TYR A 91 23.32 -15.85 21.92
CA TYR A 91 22.65 -16.17 20.67
C TYR A 91 22.76 -15.02 19.72
N GLU A 92 23.32 -15.31 18.55
CA GLU A 92 23.37 -14.36 17.43
C GLU A 92 22.27 -14.73 16.44
N GLY A 93 21.53 -13.74 16.02
CA GLY A 93 20.48 -13.92 15.04
C GLY A 93 20.34 -12.67 14.17
N LYS A 94 19.45 -12.74 13.22
CA LYS A 94 19.13 -11.62 12.34
C LYS A 94 17.65 -11.30 12.45
N VAL A 95 17.34 -10.03 12.66
CA VAL A 95 15.97 -9.56 12.51
C VAL A 95 15.68 -9.45 11.01
N SER A 96 14.61 -10.08 10.56
CA SER A 96 14.27 -10.08 9.13
C SER A 96 14.05 -8.67 8.60
N GLY A 97 14.51 -8.43 7.37
CA GLY A 97 14.28 -7.18 6.68
C GLY A 97 12.82 -7.08 6.20
N TYR A 98 12.45 -5.89 5.82
CA TYR A 98 11.13 -5.64 5.26
C TYR A 98 11.21 -4.57 4.17
N LYS A 99 10.18 -4.50 3.37
CA LYS A 99 10.03 -3.49 2.34
C LYS A 99 8.98 -2.48 2.78
N LYS A 100 9.30 -1.22 2.72
CA LYS A 100 8.33 -0.15 3.02
C LYS A 100 8.12 0.73 1.80
N ALA A 101 6.91 1.17 1.62
CA ALA A 101 6.52 2.06 0.54
C ALA A 101 6.03 3.39 1.12
N ILE A 102 6.51 4.46 0.56
CA ILE A 102 6.04 5.81 0.86
C ILE A 102 5.17 6.23 -0.32
N VAL A 103 3.87 6.29 -0.09
CA VAL A 103 2.87 6.60 -1.11
C VAL A 103 2.52 8.08 -1.01
N LYS A 104 2.76 8.82 -2.08
CA LYS A 104 2.33 10.21 -2.17
C LYS A 104 0.94 10.25 -2.78
N LEU A 105 -0.01 10.81 -2.06
CA LEU A 105 -1.38 10.94 -2.52
C LEU A 105 -1.50 12.08 -3.52
N ALA A 106 -2.50 12.00 -4.40
CA ALA A 106 -2.81 13.08 -5.32
C ALA A 106 -3.31 14.31 -4.55
N GLU A 107 -3.21 15.46 -5.17
CA GLU A 107 -3.67 16.72 -4.57
C GLU A 107 -5.18 16.64 -4.27
N GLY A 108 -5.55 17.12 -3.08
CA GLY A 108 -6.92 17.08 -2.62
C GLY A 108 -7.35 15.74 -2.04
N GLN A 109 -6.49 14.73 -2.08
CA GLN A 109 -6.74 13.43 -1.45
C GLN A 109 -6.06 13.39 -0.08
N SER A 110 -6.77 12.92 0.91
CA SER A 110 -6.20 12.69 2.23
C SER A 110 -6.65 11.36 2.77
N LEU A 111 -5.75 10.65 3.41
CA LEU A 111 -6.05 9.39 4.07
C LEU A 111 -5.58 9.49 5.51
N ASP A 112 -6.52 9.37 6.42
CA ASP A 112 -6.25 9.38 7.84
C ASP A 112 -6.40 7.97 8.40
N LEU A 113 -5.29 7.25 8.48
CA LEU A 113 -5.24 5.91 9.04
C LEU A 113 -5.39 5.91 10.57
N TYR A 114 -5.25 7.06 11.18
CA TYR A 114 -5.25 7.19 12.64
C TYR A 114 -6.64 7.42 13.22
N SER A 115 -7.55 8.00 12.45
CA SER A 115 -8.92 8.23 12.92
C SER A 115 -9.71 6.94 13.12
N GLU A 116 -9.41 5.93 12.33
CA GLU A 116 -10.03 4.61 12.49
C GLU A 116 -9.54 3.88 13.74
N ALA A 117 -8.31 4.14 14.16
CA ALA A 117 -7.74 3.52 15.34
C ALA A 117 -8.23 4.16 16.65
N SER A 118 -8.78 5.36 16.60
CA SER A 118 -9.29 6.07 17.78
C SER A 118 -10.75 5.73 18.12
N GLU A 119 -11.42 5.05 17.24
CA GLU A 119 -12.75 4.51 17.47
C GLU A 119 -12.67 3.06 17.96
#